data_0fe0e5da71120481630dc91cccceb1d0
#
_entry.id   0fe0e5da71120481630dc91cccceb1d0
#
_cell.length_a   1.000
_cell.length_b   1.000
_cell.length_c   1.000
_cell.angle_alpha   90.00
_cell.angle_beta   90.00
_cell.angle_gamma   90.00
#
_symmetry.space_group_name_H-M   'P 1'
#
loop_
_entity.id
_entity.type
_entity.pdbx_description
1 polymer ?
#
loop_
_entity_poly.entity_id
_entity_poly.type
_entity_poly.pdbx_seq_one_letter_code
_entity_poly.pdbx_strand_id
1 'polypeptide(L)'
;MQSKAVLVLSTAFIFASATAANAQLSNVEMLPSRFSFGGDLAISQPKGEFANNVPNGYGFDLTGMFRLDPQGYFNLRADLGGVRYGHERQRIGFPVSGRVAVDLNTDNQIGFGAFGVQLQIPDGWFRPYANAAVAATYFWTESSISGADNSESFLQTTNLDDWSHAWIFGGGVMIPFGKSIGALNLGARYHYGSSATYLKEGDITDNPDGSINLNPRNSKTDLVLWQLGVSFTIPRSTGH
;
A
#
# COMPACT_ATOMS: atom_id res chain seq x y z
N MET A 1 -11.55 -33.17 3.12
CA MET A 1 -11.95 -31.93 3.81
C MET A 1 -10.68 -31.33 4.43
N GLN A 2 -10.02 -30.43 3.74
CA GLN A 2 -8.87 -29.67 4.29
C GLN A 2 -9.34 -28.22 4.45
N SER A 3 -9.41 -27.80 5.70
CA SER A 3 -9.73 -26.44 6.12
C SER A 3 -8.57 -25.52 5.71
N LYS A 4 -8.75 -24.68 4.69
CA LYS A 4 -7.83 -23.58 4.39
C LYS A 4 -8.13 -22.46 5.38
N ALA A 5 -7.19 -22.20 6.27
CA ALA A 5 -7.22 -21.04 7.15
C ALA A 5 -7.12 -19.77 6.28
N VAL A 6 -8.21 -19.03 6.21
CA VAL A 6 -8.25 -17.70 5.60
C VAL A 6 -7.64 -16.74 6.61
N LEU A 7 -6.47 -16.19 6.25
CA LEU A 7 -5.83 -15.11 7.01
C LEU A 7 -6.59 -13.82 6.71
N VAL A 8 -7.51 -13.44 7.57
CA VAL A 8 -8.19 -12.14 7.53
C VAL A 8 -7.17 -11.08 7.96
N LEU A 9 -6.62 -10.33 7.01
CA LEU A 9 -5.85 -9.12 7.29
C LEU A 9 -6.85 -8.01 7.64
N SER A 10 -7.33 -7.99 8.87
CA SER A 10 -8.05 -6.86 9.43
C SER A 10 -7.06 -5.69 9.54
N THR A 11 -7.25 -4.66 8.73
CA THR A 11 -6.51 -3.39 8.79
C THR A 11 -6.86 -2.67 10.09
N ALA A 12 -6.25 -3.09 11.20
CA ALA A 12 -6.26 -2.31 12.42
C ALA A 12 -5.27 -1.16 12.24
N PHE A 13 -5.79 0.05 12.00
CA PHE A 13 -5.06 1.29 12.14
C PHE A 13 -4.72 1.45 13.63
N ILE A 14 -3.54 1.00 14.03
CA ILE A 14 -2.99 1.34 15.34
C ILE A 14 -2.44 2.76 15.21
N PHE A 15 -3.27 3.75 15.54
CA PHE A 15 -2.76 5.05 15.95
C PHE A 15 -2.03 4.83 17.28
N ALA A 16 -0.71 4.67 17.21
CA ALA A 16 0.14 4.79 18.37
C ALA A 16 0.04 6.25 18.84
N SER A 17 -0.83 6.49 19.82
CA SER A 17 -0.83 7.74 20.60
C SER A 17 0.55 7.82 21.27
N ALA A 18 1.43 8.64 20.69
CA ALA A 18 2.67 9.04 21.32
C ALA A 18 2.32 9.90 22.52
N THR A 19 2.12 9.26 23.68
CA THR A 19 2.17 9.96 24.95
C THR A 19 3.58 10.54 25.08
N ALA A 20 3.68 11.87 25.04
CA ALA A 20 4.91 12.58 25.31
C ALA A 20 5.34 12.27 26.76
N ALA A 21 6.14 11.23 26.91
CA ALA A 21 6.92 11.05 28.12
C ALA A 21 8.01 12.12 28.08
N ASN A 22 7.87 13.14 28.92
CA ASN A 22 8.94 14.08 29.26
C ASN A 22 10.03 13.30 30.03
N ALA A 23 10.79 12.48 29.33
CA ALA A 23 12.02 11.93 29.84
C ALA A 23 13.06 13.07 29.79
N GLN A 24 13.61 13.44 30.94
CA GLN A 24 14.82 14.23 31.03
C GLN A 24 15.90 13.50 30.23
N LEU A 25 16.11 13.93 29.01
CA LEU A 25 17.23 13.47 28.19
C LEU A 25 18.49 14.17 28.74
N SER A 26 19.17 13.50 29.66
CA SER A 26 20.60 13.74 29.90
C SER A 26 21.32 13.67 28.56
N ASN A 27 22.36 14.48 28.35
CA ASN A 27 23.16 14.61 27.14
C ASN A 27 23.81 13.28 26.74
N VAL A 28 23.04 12.33 26.24
CA VAL A 28 23.52 11.12 25.60
C VAL A 28 23.70 11.47 24.12
N GLU A 29 24.93 11.47 23.66
CA GLU A 29 25.26 11.60 22.24
C GLU A 29 24.64 10.40 21.50
N MET A 30 23.44 10.58 20.93
CA MET A 30 22.75 9.53 20.23
C MET A 30 23.38 9.35 18.84
N LEU A 31 24.11 8.28 18.67
CA LEU A 31 24.58 7.87 17.34
C LEU A 31 23.38 7.56 16.44
N PRO A 32 23.38 8.05 15.19
CA PRO A 32 22.28 7.77 14.29
C PRO A 32 22.18 6.26 14.04
N SER A 33 21.01 5.69 14.26
CA SER A 33 20.75 4.28 13.97
C SER A 33 20.91 4.00 12.48
N ARG A 34 21.21 2.76 12.15
CA ARG A 34 21.25 2.29 10.77
C ARG A 34 19.87 1.97 10.22
N PHE A 35 18.86 1.90 11.08
CA PHE A 35 17.49 1.56 10.69
C PHE A 35 16.57 2.78 10.75
N SER A 36 15.76 2.94 9.72
CA SER A 36 14.64 3.85 9.69
C SER A 36 13.43 3.15 9.07
N PHE A 37 12.26 3.61 9.44
CA PHE A 37 10.98 3.13 8.93
C PHE A 37 10.08 4.32 8.65
N GLY A 38 9.15 4.15 7.72
CA GLY A 38 8.22 5.19 7.32
C GLY A 38 6.88 4.62 6.91
N GLY A 39 5.90 5.50 6.82
CA GLY A 39 4.59 5.20 6.27
C GLY A 39 4.09 6.39 5.47
N ASP A 40 3.60 6.10 4.27
CA ASP A 40 3.12 7.08 3.32
C ASP A 40 1.66 6.78 2.95
N LEU A 41 0.86 7.82 2.81
CA LEU A 41 -0.36 7.78 2.02
C LEU A 41 0.03 7.77 0.56
N ALA A 42 -0.63 6.93 -0.23
CA ALA A 42 -0.29 6.70 -1.62
C ALA A 42 -1.48 7.00 -2.54
N ILE A 43 -1.20 7.69 -3.64
CA ILE A 43 -2.15 7.85 -4.75
C ILE A 43 -1.51 7.21 -5.97
N SER A 44 -2.19 6.19 -6.52
CA SER A 44 -1.76 5.56 -7.77
C SER A 44 -2.41 6.25 -8.96
N GLN A 45 -1.58 6.56 -9.93
CA GLN A 45 -2.01 7.09 -11.23
C GLN A 45 -1.57 6.12 -12.32
N PRO A 46 -2.48 5.29 -12.85
CA PRO A 46 -2.19 4.37 -13.95
C PRO A 46 -1.65 5.09 -15.19
N LYS A 47 -0.81 4.41 -15.96
CA LYS A 47 -0.17 4.93 -17.18
C LYS A 47 -0.33 3.93 -18.34
N GLY A 48 -0.12 4.42 -19.57
CA GLY A 48 -0.16 3.58 -20.75
C GLY A 48 -1.48 2.82 -20.91
N GLU A 49 -1.40 1.54 -21.22
CA GLU A 49 -2.56 0.65 -21.40
C GLU A 49 -3.38 0.48 -20.12
N PHE A 50 -2.74 0.49 -18.96
CA PHE A 50 -3.40 0.38 -17.67
C PHE A 50 -4.36 1.54 -17.41
N ALA A 51 -3.99 2.75 -17.79
CA ALA A 51 -4.84 3.95 -17.64
C ALA A 51 -6.13 3.91 -18.47
N ASN A 52 -6.18 3.10 -19.52
CA ASN A 52 -7.40 2.95 -20.33
C ASN A 52 -8.50 2.16 -19.61
N ASN A 53 -8.11 1.39 -18.59
CA ASN A 53 -9.00 0.47 -17.90
C ASN A 53 -9.19 0.80 -16.42
N VAL A 54 -8.21 1.45 -15.79
CA VAL A 54 -8.13 1.61 -14.34
C VAL A 54 -8.04 3.08 -13.98
N PRO A 55 -8.92 3.58 -13.10
CA PRO A 55 -8.86 4.94 -12.59
C PRO A 55 -7.71 5.12 -11.58
N ASN A 56 -7.53 6.35 -11.10
CA ASN A 56 -6.62 6.62 -9.99
C ASN A 56 -7.10 5.88 -8.74
N GLY A 57 -6.15 5.28 -8.04
CA GLY A 57 -6.38 4.59 -6.77
C GLY A 57 -5.73 5.32 -5.61
N TYR A 58 -6.05 4.88 -4.40
CA TYR A 58 -5.46 5.39 -3.18
C TYR A 58 -5.19 4.25 -2.20
N GLY A 59 -4.20 4.46 -1.35
CA GLY A 59 -3.75 3.43 -0.42
C GLY A 59 -2.62 3.90 0.47
N PHE A 60 -1.72 3.00 0.77
CA PHE A 60 -0.60 3.26 1.66
C PHE A 60 0.66 2.50 1.21
N ASP A 61 1.81 2.96 1.69
CA ASP A 61 3.12 2.33 1.52
C ASP A 61 3.90 2.39 2.84
N LEU A 62 4.40 1.27 3.30
CA LEU A 62 5.29 1.15 4.44
C LEU A 62 6.70 0.93 3.94
N THR A 63 7.65 1.71 4.44
CA THR A 63 9.05 1.66 4.05
C THR A 63 9.94 1.29 5.22
N GLY A 64 10.82 0.33 5.02
CA GLY A 64 11.96 0.04 5.88
C GLY A 64 13.26 0.37 5.18
N MET A 65 14.18 1.06 5.85
CA MET A 65 15.50 1.39 5.28
C MET A 65 16.61 0.95 6.22
N PHE A 66 17.67 0.43 5.62
CA PHE A 66 18.92 0.09 6.31
C PHE A 66 20.09 0.83 5.67
N ARG A 67 20.75 1.68 6.47
CA ARG A 67 21.91 2.47 6.04
C ARG A 67 23.13 1.58 5.83
N LEU A 68 23.71 1.61 4.62
CA LEU A 68 24.87 0.82 4.25
C LEU A 68 26.18 1.53 4.61
N ASP A 69 26.25 2.84 4.41
CA ASP A 69 27.42 3.66 4.65
C ASP A 69 27.30 4.50 5.93
N PRO A 70 28.38 4.85 6.59
CA PRO A 70 28.35 5.68 7.80
C PRO A 70 27.77 7.06 7.59
N GLN A 71 27.92 7.64 6.40
CA GLN A 71 27.46 8.97 6.05
C GLN A 71 25.94 8.99 5.74
N GLY A 72 25.37 7.86 5.29
CA GLY A 72 23.93 7.72 5.01
C GLY A 72 23.51 8.11 3.60
N TYR A 73 24.44 8.10 2.64
CA TYR A 73 24.12 8.32 1.23
C TYR A 73 23.45 7.08 0.61
N PHE A 74 23.85 5.89 1.01
CA PHE A 74 23.40 4.61 0.46
C PHE A 74 22.55 3.85 1.47
N ASN A 75 21.33 3.49 1.06
CA ASN A 75 20.42 2.72 1.90
C ASN A 75 19.86 1.53 1.11
N LEU A 76 19.75 0.38 1.74
CA LEU A 76 18.82 -0.66 1.31
C LEU A 76 17.41 -0.20 1.67
N ARG A 77 16.47 -0.46 0.78
CA ARG A 77 15.06 -0.10 0.95
C ARG A 77 14.18 -1.31 0.71
N ALA A 78 13.23 -1.54 1.59
CA ALA A 78 12.17 -2.51 1.42
C ALA A 78 10.83 -1.79 1.61
N ASP A 79 9.87 -2.06 0.73
CA ASP A 79 8.55 -1.46 0.76
C ASP A 79 7.47 -2.55 0.78
N LEU A 80 6.38 -2.28 1.49
CA LEU A 80 5.17 -3.08 1.49
C LEU A 80 3.98 -2.13 1.41
N GLY A 81 3.20 -2.23 0.36
CA GLY A 81 2.09 -1.29 0.16
C GLY A 81 0.93 -1.90 -0.59
N GLY A 82 -0.13 -1.11 -0.68
CA GLY A 82 -1.30 -1.48 -1.44
C GLY A 82 -2.15 -0.28 -1.79
N VAL A 83 -2.89 -0.40 -2.89
CA VAL A 83 -3.82 0.61 -3.38
C VAL A 83 -5.11 -0.04 -3.83
N ARG A 84 -6.23 0.61 -3.57
CA ARG A 84 -7.52 0.26 -4.11
C ARG A 84 -7.83 1.19 -5.28
N TYR A 85 -8.15 0.61 -6.43
CA TYR A 85 -8.43 1.36 -7.67
C TYR A 85 -9.87 1.24 -8.16
N GLY A 86 -10.70 0.36 -7.54
CA GLY A 86 -12.11 0.24 -7.83
C GLY A 86 -12.90 -0.16 -6.58
N HIS A 87 -14.10 0.39 -6.47
CA HIS A 87 -15.05 0.04 -5.41
C HIS A 87 -16.46 0.19 -5.95
N GLU A 88 -17.13 -0.93 -6.07
CA GLU A 88 -18.54 -0.97 -6.50
C GLU A 88 -19.42 -1.47 -5.34
N ARG A 89 -20.52 -0.79 -5.09
CA ARG A 89 -21.50 -1.19 -4.09
C ARG A 89 -22.87 -1.30 -4.76
N GLN A 90 -23.47 -2.47 -4.65
CA GLN A 90 -24.79 -2.75 -5.17
C GLN A 90 -25.71 -3.22 -4.04
N ARG A 91 -26.86 -2.58 -3.88
CA ARG A 91 -27.87 -3.00 -2.93
C ARG A 91 -28.80 -4.02 -3.57
N ILE A 92 -28.84 -5.23 -3.01
CA ILE A 92 -29.66 -6.31 -3.52
C ILE A 92 -30.66 -6.78 -2.46
N GLY A 93 -31.89 -7.15 -2.90
CA GLY A 93 -32.84 -7.82 -2.02
C GLY A 93 -32.37 -9.25 -1.71
N PHE A 94 -32.46 -9.66 -0.45
CA PHE A 94 -32.10 -11.02 -0.08
C PHE A 94 -33.02 -12.04 -0.77
N PRO A 95 -32.50 -13.09 -1.43
CA PRO A 95 -33.30 -13.97 -2.30
C PRO A 95 -34.49 -14.67 -1.62
N VAL A 96 -34.43 -14.84 -0.29
CA VAL A 96 -35.48 -15.56 0.48
C VAL A 96 -36.60 -14.62 0.92
N SER A 97 -36.36 -13.32 1.02
CA SER A 97 -37.36 -12.36 1.49
C SER A 97 -36.99 -10.95 1.02
N GLY A 98 -37.86 -10.34 0.22
CA GLY A 98 -37.71 -8.94 -0.20
C GLY A 98 -37.78 -7.90 0.95
N ARG A 99 -37.93 -8.35 2.19
CA ARG A 99 -37.94 -7.49 3.38
C ARG A 99 -36.54 -7.18 3.93
N VAL A 100 -35.53 -7.94 3.49
CA VAL A 100 -34.14 -7.76 3.91
C VAL A 100 -33.32 -7.40 2.68
N ALA A 101 -32.62 -6.29 2.74
CA ALA A 101 -31.64 -5.89 1.73
C ALA A 101 -30.24 -6.11 2.28
N VAL A 102 -29.31 -6.49 1.42
CA VAL A 102 -27.88 -6.62 1.70
C VAL A 102 -27.10 -5.77 0.69
N ASP A 103 -25.91 -5.35 1.10
CA ASP A 103 -24.99 -4.63 0.23
C ASP A 103 -23.94 -5.61 -0.28
N LEU A 104 -23.89 -5.76 -1.61
CA LEU A 104 -22.81 -6.46 -2.31
C LEU A 104 -21.73 -5.42 -2.64
N ASN A 105 -20.55 -5.60 -2.10
CA ASN A 105 -19.39 -4.74 -2.35
C ASN A 105 -18.37 -5.51 -3.18
N THR A 106 -17.80 -4.86 -4.18
CA THR A 106 -16.70 -5.41 -4.98
C THR A 106 -15.53 -4.43 -4.95
N ASP A 107 -14.39 -4.88 -4.48
CA ASP A 107 -13.17 -4.11 -4.33
C ASP A 107 -12.08 -4.66 -5.27
N ASN A 108 -11.50 -3.75 -6.07
CA ASN A 108 -10.35 -4.05 -6.92
C ASN A 108 -9.10 -3.45 -6.31
N GLN A 109 -8.10 -4.27 -6.07
CA GLN A 109 -6.94 -3.91 -5.26
C GLN A 109 -5.63 -4.38 -5.88
N ILE A 110 -4.56 -3.66 -5.54
CA ILE A 110 -3.18 -4.00 -5.88
C ILE A 110 -2.38 -3.99 -4.58
N GLY A 111 -1.69 -5.09 -4.27
CA GLY A 111 -0.66 -5.14 -3.23
C GLY A 111 0.72 -5.25 -3.86
N PHE A 112 1.73 -4.72 -3.24
CA PHE A 112 3.10 -4.88 -3.70
C PHE A 112 4.07 -5.03 -2.55
N GLY A 113 5.11 -5.85 -2.77
CA GLY A 113 6.31 -5.92 -1.95
C GLY A 113 7.52 -5.61 -2.82
N ALA A 114 8.36 -4.66 -2.41
CA ALA A 114 9.51 -4.23 -3.19
C ALA A 114 10.79 -4.25 -2.37
N PHE A 115 11.91 -4.48 -3.07
CA PHE A 115 13.24 -4.43 -2.48
C PHE A 115 14.20 -3.74 -3.44
N GLY A 116 15.05 -2.83 -2.90
CA GLY A 116 15.96 -2.06 -3.74
C GLY A 116 16.92 -1.19 -2.95
N VAL A 117 17.35 -0.12 -3.59
CA VAL A 117 18.32 0.83 -3.04
C VAL A 117 17.76 2.26 -3.10
N GLN A 118 18.19 3.07 -2.16
CA GLN A 118 17.93 4.50 -2.13
C GLN A 118 19.24 5.26 -1.94
N LEU A 119 19.47 6.23 -2.81
CA LEU A 119 20.51 7.25 -2.67
C LEU A 119 19.87 8.51 -2.11
N GLN A 120 20.44 9.13 -1.09
CA GLN A 120 19.91 10.36 -0.51
C GLN A 120 21.03 11.28 -0.08
N ILE A 121 20.74 12.57 -0.02
CA ILE A 121 21.60 13.54 0.66
C ILE A 121 21.20 13.49 2.15
N PRO A 122 22.09 13.04 3.07
CA PRO A 122 21.72 12.76 4.45
C PRO A 122 21.53 13.99 5.33
N ASP A 123 22.15 15.13 4.93
CA ASP A 123 22.22 16.34 5.74
C ASP A 123 21.39 17.50 5.17
N GLY A 124 21.11 18.48 6.02
CA GLY A 124 20.35 19.67 5.66
C GLY A 124 18.86 19.58 5.99
N TRP A 125 18.18 20.70 5.79
CA TRP A 125 16.75 20.84 6.00
C TRP A 125 15.89 20.25 4.86
N PHE A 126 16.55 19.98 3.72
CA PHE A 126 15.95 19.42 2.52
C PHE A 126 16.86 18.29 2.04
N ARG A 127 16.37 17.06 2.09
CA ARG A 127 17.14 15.86 1.79
C ARG A 127 16.56 15.14 0.57
N PRO A 128 17.00 15.50 -0.64
CA PRO A 128 16.55 14.84 -1.86
C PRO A 128 17.06 13.39 -1.89
N TYR A 129 16.27 12.53 -2.51
CA TYR A 129 16.63 11.13 -2.71
C TYR A 129 16.16 10.63 -4.08
N ALA A 130 16.82 9.58 -4.55
CA ALA A 130 16.40 8.75 -5.67
C ALA A 130 16.43 7.28 -5.25
N ASN A 131 15.52 6.48 -5.79
CA ASN A 131 15.47 5.05 -5.50
C ASN A 131 15.22 4.21 -6.74
N ALA A 132 15.67 2.95 -6.68
CA ALA A 132 15.42 1.92 -7.66
C ALA A 132 15.15 0.60 -6.94
N ALA A 133 14.13 -0.15 -7.36
CA ALA A 133 13.72 -1.39 -6.74
C ALA A 133 13.11 -2.37 -7.74
N VAL A 134 13.02 -3.62 -7.33
CA VAL A 134 12.19 -4.65 -7.98
C VAL A 134 11.03 -4.99 -7.06
N ALA A 135 9.87 -5.26 -7.62
CA ALA A 135 8.66 -5.57 -6.86
C ALA A 135 7.96 -6.82 -7.39
N ALA A 136 7.38 -7.57 -6.46
CA ALA A 136 6.28 -8.48 -6.74
C ALA A 136 4.98 -7.74 -6.51
N THR A 137 4.05 -7.81 -7.46
CA THR A 137 2.78 -7.12 -7.43
C THR A 137 1.66 -8.15 -7.53
N TYR A 138 0.67 -8.04 -6.66
CA TYR A 138 -0.48 -8.92 -6.59
C TYR A 138 -1.76 -8.12 -6.84
N PHE A 139 -2.51 -8.53 -7.86
CA PHE A 139 -3.81 -7.98 -8.21
C PHE A 139 -4.88 -8.89 -7.69
N TRP A 140 -5.93 -8.36 -7.06
CA TRP A 140 -7.08 -9.17 -6.68
C TRP A 140 -8.35 -8.36 -6.66
N THR A 141 -9.43 -9.04 -7.00
CA THR A 141 -10.79 -8.54 -6.91
C THR A 141 -11.57 -9.39 -5.94
N GLU A 142 -12.15 -8.76 -4.96
CA GLU A 142 -12.89 -9.38 -3.89
C GLU A 142 -14.32 -8.87 -3.85
N SER A 143 -15.27 -9.80 -3.74
CA SER A 143 -16.67 -9.47 -3.49
C SER A 143 -17.06 -9.89 -2.07
N SER A 144 -17.79 -9.02 -1.39
CA SER A 144 -18.26 -9.26 -0.03
C SER A 144 -19.71 -8.84 0.15
N ILE A 145 -20.44 -9.55 1.02
CA ILE A 145 -21.81 -9.23 1.37
C ILE A 145 -21.84 -8.72 2.81
N SER A 146 -22.44 -7.55 2.99
CA SER A 146 -22.66 -6.93 4.31
C SER A 146 -24.15 -6.61 4.52
N GLY A 147 -24.54 -6.44 5.77
CA GLY A 147 -25.90 -5.98 6.11
C GLY A 147 -26.14 -4.55 5.67
N ALA A 148 -27.40 -4.14 5.59
CA ALA A 148 -27.86 -2.88 4.99
C ALA A 148 -27.31 -1.59 5.65
N ASP A 149 -26.64 -1.63 6.78
CA ASP A 149 -26.23 -0.46 7.57
C ASP A 149 -24.72 -0.44 7.87
N ASN A 150 -23.85 -0.74 6.88
CA ASN A 150 -22.41 -0.82 7.05
C ASN A 150 -21.97 -1.83 8.15
N SER A 151 -22.75 -2.86 8.39
CA SER A 151 -22.37 -3.96 9.28
C SER A 151 -21.18 -4.73 8.69
N GLU A 152 -20.47 -5.45 9.55
CA GLU A 152 -19.37 -6.31 9.11
C GLU A 152 -19.80 -7.30 8.02
N SER A 153 -18.89 -7.52 7.06
CA SER A 153 -19.13 -8.50 5.99
C SER A 153 -19.21 -9.91 6.59
N PHE A 154 -20.27 -10.65 6.27
CA PHE A 154 -20.48 -12.03 6.73
C PHE A 154 -20.17 -13.07 5.66
N LEU A 155 -19.97 -12.66 4.41
CA LEU A 155 -19.55 -13.51 3.30
C LEU A 155 -18.56 -12.76 2.43
N GLN A 156 -17.50 -13.46 1.99
CA GLN A 156 -16.43 -12.86 1.20
C GLN A 156 -15.84 -13.92 0.27
N THR A 157 -15.53 -13.53 -0.97
CA THR A 157 -14.89 -14.38 -1.97
C THR A 157 -13.95 -13.59 -2.86
N THR A 158 -12.84 -14.20 -3.23
CA THR A 158 -11.95 -13.66 -4.26
C THR A 158 -12.43 -14.16 -5.63
N ASN A 159 -12.74 -13.23 -6.52
CA ASN A 159 -13.28 -13.55 -7.85
C ASN A 159 -12.16 -13.79 -8.87
N LEU A 160 -11.09 -13.01 -8.78
CA LEU A 160 -9.93 -13.11 -9.67
C LEU A 160 -8.71 -12.63 -8.91
N ASP A 161 -7.58 -13.30 -9.14
CA ASP A 161 -6.27 -12.85 -8.68
C ASP A 161 -5.18 -13.18 -9.70
N ASP A 162 -4.12 -12.37 -9.71
CA ASP A 162 -2.95 -12.57 -10.58
C ASP A 162 -1.69 -11.93 -9.98
N TRP A 163 -0.53 -12.50 -10.30
CA TRP A 163 0.77 -12.01 -9.90
C TRP A 163 1.52 -11.39 -11.06
N SER A 164 2.19 -10.30 -10.78
CA SER A 164 3.01 -9.56 -11.71
C SER A 164 4.32 -9.13 -11.04
N HIS A 165 5.24 -8.63 -11.82
CA HIS A 165 6.47 -7.99 -11.31
C HIS A 165 6.60 -6.60 -11.90
N ALA A 166 7.33 -5.73 -11.17
CA ALA A 166 7.59 -4.38 -11.62
C ALA A 166 9.03 -3.97 -11.33
N TRP A 167 9.60 -3.13 -12.21
CA TRP A 167 10.75 -2.30 -11.90
C TRP A 167 10.25 -0.96 -11.38
N ILE A 168 10.84 -0.49 -10.29
CA ILE A 168 10.44 0.75 -9.66
C ILE A 168 11.59 1.73 -9.72
N PHE A 169 11.31 2.95 -10.21
CA PHE A 169 12.24 4.06 -10.18
C PHE A 169 11.52 5.27 -9.63
N GLY A 170 12.18 6.01 -8.76
CA GLY A 170 11.54 7.16 -8.17
C GLY A 170 12.49 8.06 -7.42
N GLY A 171 11.91 9.06 -6.82
CA GLY A 171 12.63 10.02 -6.00
C GLY A 171 11.68 10.93 -5.25
N GLY A 172 12.28 11.74 -4.43
CA GLY A 172 11.51 12.66 -3.60
C GLY A 172 12.41 13.48 -2.70
N VAL A 173 11.79 13.99 -1.65
CA VAL A 173 12.48 14.79 -0.65
C VAL A 173 12.01 14.40 0.75
N MET A 174 12.97 14.33 1.66
CA MET A 174 12.70 14.23 3.09
C MET A 174 12.99 15.58 3.75
N ILE A 175 12.03 16.09 4.53
CA ILE A 175 12.14 17.34 5.29
C ILE A 175 12.19 16.96 6.78
N PRO A 176 13.37 17.05 7.42
CA PRO A 176 13.53 16.64 8.81
C PRO A 176 12.75 17.53 9.77
N PHE A 177 12.23 16.93 10.84
CA PHE A 177 11.65 17.60 12.01
C PHE A 177 12.09 16.89 13.30
N GLY A 178 11.80 17.49 14.46
CA GLY A 178 12.02 16.84 15.75
C GLY A 178 13.48 16.44 16.01
N LYS A 179 14.42 17.35 15.85
CA LYS A 179 15.88 17.10 16.03
C LYS A 179 16.40 15.95 15.12
N SER A 180 15.84 15.84 13.93
CA SER A 180 16.20 14.85 12.90
C SER A 180 15.85 13.38 13.21
N ILE A 181 15.03 13.11 14.22
CA ILE A 181 14.51 11.77 14.49
C ILE A 181 13.40 11.41 13.47
N GLY A 182 12.61 12.40 13.05
CA GLY A 182 11.55 12.26 12.07
C GLY A 182 11.79 13.11 10.83
N ALA A 183 11.17 12.71 9.71
CA ALA A 183 11.14 13.49 8.48
C ALA A 183 9.78 13.33 7.80
N LEU A 184 9.28 14.43 7.21
CA LEU A 184 8.19 14.40 6.25
C LEU A 184 8.74 13.87 4.94
N ASN A 185 8.04 12.93 4.30
CA ASN A 185 8.38 12.37 3.01
C ASN A 185 7.41 12.88 1.93
N LEU A 186 7.96 13.37 0.82
CA LEU A 186 7.24 13.71 -0.40
C LEU A 186 7.93 13.01 -1.55
N GLY A 187 7.23 12.12 -2.24
CA GLY A 187 7.86 11.32 -3.28
C GLY A 187 6.93 10.95 -4.43
N ALA A 188 7.56 10.50 -5.51
CA ALA A 188 6.89 9.89 -6.64
C ALA A 188 7.73 8.71 -7.15
N ARG A 189 7.07 7.59 -7.45
CA ARG A 189 7.69 6.36 -7.94
C ARG A 189 6.95 5.87 -9.17
N TYR A 190 7.68 5.60 -10.22
CA TYR A 190 7.16 4.95 -11.42
C TYR A 190 7.35 3.44 -11.27
N HIS A 191 6.24 2.69 -11.32
CA HIS A 191 6.21 1.24 -11.37
C HIS A 191 6.09 0.81 -12.83
N TYR A 192 7.15 0.26 -13.38
CA TYR A 192 7.20 -0.32 -14.71
C TYR A 192 6.71 -1.76 -14.60
N GLY A 193 5.39 -1.95 -14.71
CA GLY A 193 4.74 -3.22 -14.45
C GLY A 193 4.75 -4.15 -15.66
N SER A 194 4.94 -5.44 -15.42
CA SER A 194 4.67 -6.46 -16.44
C SER A 194 3.16 -6.62 -16.65
N SER A 195 2.76 -7.44 -17.60
CA SER A 195 1.35 -7.72 -17.84
C SER A 195 0.75 -8.50 -16.68
N ALA A 196 -0.49 -8.14 -16.32
CA ALA A 196 -1.31 -8.85 -15.37
C ALA A 196 -2.76 -8.93 -15.88
N THR A 197 -3.48 -9.90 -15.33
CA THR A 197 -4.91 -10.07 -15.54
C THR A 197 -5.65 -9.51 -14.34
N TYR A 198 -6.61 -8.61 -14.57
CA TYR A 198 -7.35 -7.92 -13.52
C TYR A 198 -8.78 -7.60 -13.96
N LEU A 199 -9.62 -7.24 -12.99
CA LEU A 199 -10.97 -6.75 -13.23
C LEU A 199 -11.03 -5.25 -12.91
N LYS A 200 -11.96 -4.56 -13.53
CA LYS A 200 -12.37 -3.19 -13.19
C LYS A 200 -13.85 -3.16 -12.84
N GLU A 201 -14.33 -2.02 -12.39
CA GLU A 201 -15.75 -1.82 -12.14
C GLU A 201 -16.60 -2.17 -13.37
N GLY A 202 -17.65 -2.96 -13.16
CA GLY A 202 -18.56 -3.42 -14.20
C GLY A 202 -18.08 -4.63 -15.01
N ASP A 203 -16.92 -5.22 -14.71
CA ASP A 203 -16.44 -6.44 -15.38
C ASP A 203 -17.02 -7.73 -14.76
N ILE A 204 -17.78 -7.64 -13.66
CA ILE A 204 -18.54 -8.75 -13.07
C ILE A 204 -20.01 -8.51 -13.36
N THR A 205 -20.68 -9.50 -13.97
CA THR A 205 -22.12 -9.45 -14.23
C THR A 205 -22.79 -10.69 -13.67
N ASP A 206 -23.90 -10.49 -12.96
CA ASP A 206 -24.71 -11.56 -12.40
C ASP A 206 -25.69 -12.09 -13.42
N ASN A 207 -25.78 -13.40 -13.56
CA ASN A 207 -26.77 -14.05 -14.40
C ASN A 207 -28.03 -14.42 -13.59
N PRO A 208 -29.22 -14.56 -14.25
CA PRO A 208 -30.45 -14.94 -13.56
C PRO A 208 -30.41 -16.34 -12.90
N ASP A 209 -29.50 -17.21 -13.33
CA ASP A 209 -29.30 -18.54 -12.78
C ASP A 209 -28.39 -18.56 -11.53
N GLY A 210 -27.91 -17.36 -11.09
CA GLY A 210 -27.00 -17.22 -9.94
C GLY A 210 -25.52 -17.43 -10.29
N SER A 211 -25.18 -17.67 -11.56
CA SER A 211 -23.80 -17.67 -12.01
C SER A 211 -23.29 -16.26 -12.27
N ILE A 212 -21.97 -16.09 -12.28
CA ILE A 212 -21.33 -14.81 -12.62
C ILE A 212 -20.54 -14.92 -13.92
N ASN A 213 -20.56 -13.87 -14.72
CA ASN A 213 -19.67 -13.70 -15.86
C ASN A 213 -18.57 -12.72 -15.49
N LEU A 214 -17.32 -13.12 -15.73
CA LEU A 214 -16.13 -12.28 -15.55
C LEU A 214 -15.61 -11.86 -16.93
N ASN A 215 -15.27 -10.58 -17.07
CA ASN A 215 -14.67 -10.03 -18.29
C ASN A 215 -13.28 -9.47 -17.98
N PRO A 216 -12.29 -10.34 -17.71
CA PRO A 216 -10.98 -9.92 -17.26
C PRO A 216 -10.22 -9.14 -18.35
N ARG A 217 -9.45 -8.16 -17.91
CA ARG A 217 -8.54 -7.37 -18.73
C ARG A 217 -7.12 -7.89 -18.55
N ASN A 218 -6.33 -7.83 -19.61
CA ASN A 218 -4.89 -8.11 -19.54
C ASN A 218 -4.14 -6.98 -20.23
N SER A 219 -3.25 -6.33 -19.51
CA SER A 219 -2.39 -5.27 -20.05
C SER A 219 -1.13 -5.10 -19.21
N LYS A 220 -0.18 -4.34 -19.71
CA LYS A 220 0.91 -3.81 -18.87
C LYS A 220 0.33 -2.95 -17.75
N THR A 221 0.93 -3.03 -16.58
CA THR A 221 0.41 -2.44 -15.34
C THR A 221 1.26 -1.25 -14.84
N ASP A 222 1.65 -0.39 -15.77
CA ASP A 222 2.44 0.79 -15.48
C ASP A 222 1.64 1.80 -14.64
N LEU A 223 2.25 2.33 -13.58
CA LEU A 223 1.63 3.37 -12.76
C LEU A 223 2.66 4.31 -12.12
N VAL A 224 2.24 5.52 -11.81
CA VAL A 224 2.95 6.42 -10.91
C VAL A 224 2.31 6.35 -9.54
N LEU A 225 3.12 6.13 -8.51
CA LEU A 225 2.69 6.17 -7.11
C LEU A 225 3.21 7.47 -6.47
N TRP A 226 2.30 8.38 -6.16
CA TRP A 226 2.58 9.60 -5.41
C TRP A 226 2.51 9.29 -3.92
N GLN A 227 3.48 9.77 -3.16
CA GLN A 227 3.65 9.44 -1.74
C GLN A 227 3.76 10.70 -0.89
N LEU A 228 3.00 10.70 0.20
CA LEU A 228 3.08 11.72 1.26
C LEU A 228 3.04 11.03 2.61
N GLY A 229 4.07 11.18 3.42
CA GLY A 229 4.09 10.51 4.70
C GLY A 229 5.20 10.97 5.64
N VAL A 230 5.52 10.10 6.57
CA VAL A 230 6.53 10.36 7.60
C VAL A 230 7.49 9.19 7.73
N SER A 231 8.73 9.49 8.03
CA SER A 231 9.74 8.50 8.35
C SER A 231 10.40 8.81 9.69
N PHE A 232 10.85 7.77 10.39
CA PHE A 232 11.49 7.87 11.69
C PHE A 232 12.77 7.04 11.70
N THR A 233 13.82 7.59 12.29
CA THR A 233 15.08 6.88 12.54
C THR A 233 15.09 6.39 13.98
N ILE A 234 15.37 5.11 14.20
CA ILE A 234 15.44 4.54 15.54
C ILE A 234 16.75 5.04 16.20
N PRO A 235 16.70 5.79 17.29
CA PRO A 235 17.93 6.21 17.99
C PRO A 235 18.64 4.99 18.60
N ARG A 236 19.96 4.94 18.48
CA ARG A 236 20.76 3.88 19.11
C ARG A 236 21.26 4.40 20.47
N SER A 237 20.82 3.79 21.55
CA SER A 237 21.42 3.99 22.86
C SER A 237 22.78 3.31 22.91
N THR A 238 23.84 4.06 23.15
CA THR A 238 25.13 3.49 23.58
C THR A 238 24.99 3.20 25.08
N GLY A 239 24.55 1.96 25.40
CA GLY A 239 24.66 1.46 26.77
C GLY A 239 26.15 1.34 27.13
N HIS A 240 26.55 2.04 28.16
CA HIS A 240 27.76 1.78 28.93
C HIS A 240 27.46 0.72 29.96
#